data_98edbd10ed026d39d5e791c83ab11a11
#
_entry.id   98edbd10ed026d39d5e791c83ab11a11
#
_cell.length_a   1.000
_cell.length_b   1.000
_cell.length_c   1.000
_cell.angle_alpha   90.00
_cell.angle_beta   90.00
_cell.angle_gamma   90.00
#
_symmetry.space_group_name_H-M   'P 1'
#
loop_
_entity.id
_entity.type
_entity.pdbx_description
1 polymer ?
#
loop_
_entity_poly.entity_id
_entity_poly.type
_entity_poly.pdbx_seq_one_letter_code
_entity_poly.pdbx_strand_id
1 'polypeptide(L)'
;MVVLSNESKEDGVVCADAVRFGGGMGNISRGGNVSGLPRYLEGARYSVQWGGMPYEVYAGKKGENDYTDDINVRSNALNYLSGGSVFNPKEKGLGVPLEMAVALHSDAGHSRTDEIIGSLGIYTTDFNNGQLNTGIVRYASRDLSDILLTQIQNDIRAAYNIPWTCLLYTSDAADD
;
A
#
# COMPACT_ATOMS: atom_id res chain seq x y z
N MET A 1 -16.71 25.37 2.91
CA MET A 1 -17.95 24.87 2.27
C MET A 1 -17.78 25.07 0.76
N VAL A 2 -18.05 24.07 -0.04
CA VAL A 2 -18.15 24.17 -1.50
C VAL A 2 -19.62 24.05 -1.86
N VAL A 3 -20.09 24.95 -2.71
CA VAL A 3 -21.49 24.98 -3.19
C VAL A 3 -21.43 24.86 -4.70
N LEU A 4 -22.16 23.90 -5.25
CA LEU A 4 -22.46 23.81 -6.67
C LEU A 4 -23.87 24.35 -6.89
N SER A 5 -24.00 25.31 -7.78
CA SER A 5 -25.29 25.95 -8.08
C SER A 5 -25.64 25.70 -9.56
N ASN A 6 -26.90 25.44 -9.82
CA ASN A 6 -27.45 25.38 -11.15
C ASN A 6 -28.02 26.74 -11.64
N GLU A 7 -27.83 27.79 -10.84
CA GLU A 7 -28.18 29.13 -11.26
C GLU A 7 -27.20 29.62 -12.32
N SER A 8 -27.59 29.46 -13.58
CA SER A 8 -26.83 29.93 -14.76
C SER A 8 -27.68 30.93 -15.54
N LYS A 9 -27.00 31.88 -16.18
CA LYS A 9 -27.65 32.85 -17.12
C LYS A 9 -27.74 32.28 -18.52
N GLU A 10 -27.10 31.13 -18.78
CA GLU A 10 -27.05 30.51 -20.07
C GLU A 10 -27.82 29.18 -20.01
N ASP A 11 -28.43 28.80 -21.12
CA ASP A 11 -29.05 27.50 -21.28
C ASP A 11 -27.99 26.41 -21.28
N GLY A 12 -28.19 25.38 -20.47
CA GLY A 12 -27.24 24.27 -20.36
C GLY A 12 -27.56 23.35 -19.19
N VAL A 13 -26.71 22.34 -19.05
CA VAL A 13 -26.76 21.40 -17.94
C VAL A 13 -25.53 21.62 -17.05
N VAL A 14 -25.76 21.79 -15.75
CA VAL A 14 -24.67 21.83 -14.77
C VAL A 14 -24.41 20.39 -14.32
N CYS A 15 -23.25 19.88 -14.66
CA CYS A 15 -22.80 18.56 -14.23
C CYS A 15 -21.95 18.70 -12.96
N ALA A 16 -22.32 17.98 -11.91
CA ALA A 16 -21.54 17.83 -10.70
C ALA A 16 -21.06 16.38 -10.64
N ASP A 17 -19.77 16.16 -10.85
CA ASP A 17 -19.17 14.84 -10.76
C ASP A 17 -18.59 14.62 -9.36
N ALA A 18 -17.52 15.32 -9.03
CA ALA A 18 -16.85 15.15 -7.75
C ALA A 18 -16.30 16.47 -7.21
N VAL A 19 -16.30 16.61 -5.90
CA VAL A 19 -15.54 17.64 -5.20
C VAL A 19 -14.45 16.95 -4.38
N ARG A 20 -13.21 17.38 -4.58
CA ARG A 20 -12.08 16.85 -3.85
C ARG A 20 -11.33 17.94 -3.12
N PHE A 21 -11.00 17.65 -1.87
CA PHE A 21 -10.15 18.48 -1.04
C PHE A 21 -8.78 17.82 -0.89
N GLY A 22 -7.72 18.56 -1.12
CA GLY A 22 -6.35 18.07 -1.10
C GLY A 22 -5.85 17.68 -2.49
N GLY A 23 -4.73 16.98 -2.55
CA GLY A 23 -4.13 16.56 -3.82
C GLY A 23 -3.39 17.65 -4.58
N GLY A 24 -3.01 18.74 -3.91
CA GLY A 24 -2.08 19.73 -4.45
C GLY A 24 -0.68 19.17 -4.64
N MET A 25 0.27 20.03 -5.01
CA MET A 25 1.68 19.65 -5.08
C MET A 25 2.18 19.16 -3.74
N GLY A 26 3.00 18.13 -3.76
CA GLY A 26 3.66 17.61 -2.58
C GLY A 26 4.64 18.63 -2.00
N ASN A 27 4.35 19.08 -0.80
CA ASN A 27 5.16 20.05 -0.06
C ASN A 27 5.53 19.57 1.36
N ILE A 28 5.22 18.32 1.67
CA ILE A 28 5.68 17.69 2.92
C ILE A 28 7.15 17.36 2.75
N SER A 29 7.97 17.98 3.60
CA SER A 29 9.40 17.71 3.63
C SER A 29 9.67 16.34 4.27
N ARG A 30 10.43 15.52 3.56
CA ARG A 30 10.95 14.24 4.06
C ARG A 30 12.45 14.23 3.84
N GLY A 31 13.21 14.11 4.94
CA GLY A 31 14.67 14.20 4.87
C GLY A 31 15.19 15.53 4.30
N GLY A 32 14.47 16.64 4.51
CA GLY A 32 14.83 17.97 4.03
C GLY A 32 14.38 18.28 2.59
N ASN A 33 13.83 17.31 1.86
CA ASN A 33 13.39 17.48 0.48
C ASN A 33 11.87 17.36 0.33
N VAL A 34 11.34 17.98 -0.70
CA VAL A 34 9.95 17.82 -1.17
C VAL A 34 9.96 17.13 -2.53
N SER A 35 8.94 16.31 -2.79
CA SER A 35 8.89 15.53 -4.04
C SER A 35 8.58 16.38 -5.28
N GLY A 36 7.89 17.51 -5.12
CA GLY A 36 7.33 18.26 -6.23
C GLY A 36 6.18 17.54 -6.96
N LEU A 37 5.80 16.34 -6.52
CA LEU A 37 4.73 15.56 -7.12
C LEU A 37 3.35 15.97 -6.55
N PRO A 38 2.26 15.70 -7.26
CA PRO A 38 0.94 15.75 -6.67
C PRO A 38 0.84 14.86 -5.43
N ARG A 39 0.10 15.32 -4.42
CA ARG A 39 -0.02 14.60 -3.13
C ARG A 39 -0.39 13.13 -3.27
N TYR A 40 -1.29 12.80 -4.17
CA TYR A 40 -1.73 11.42 -4.37
C TYR A 40 -0.66 10.47 -4.94
N LEU A 41 0.47 11.01 -5.40
CA LEU A 41 1.64 10.23 -5.84
C LEU A 41 2.74 10.17 -4.79
N GLU A 42 2.62 10.87 -3.67
CA GLU A 42 3.67 10.92 -2.65
C GLU A 42 3.69 9.72 -1.70
N GLY A 43 2.56 9.07 -1.50
CA GLY A 43 2.46 7.94 -0.58
C GLY A 43 1.09 7.28 -0.61
N ALA A 44 1.00 6.10 -0.01
CA ALA A 44 -0.22 5.30 0.01
C ALA A 44 -1.39 6.03 0.69
N ARG A 45 -1.11 6.76 1.77
CA ARG A 45 -2.11 7.55 2.48
C ARG A 45 -2.85 8.53 1.57
N TYR A 46 -2.10 9.25 0.76
CA TYR A 46 -2.67 10.25 -0.13
C TYR A 46 -3.34 9.64 -1.36
N SER A 47 -2.83 8.50 -1.83
CA SER A 47 -3.47 7.73 -2.90
C SER A 47 -4.83 7.19 -2.46
N VAL A 48 -4.92 6.66 -1.25
CA VAL A 48 -6.16 6.16 -0.65
C VAL A 48 -7.17 7.29 -0.40
N GLN A 49 -6.69 8.43 0.10
CA GLN A 49 -7.51 9.66 0.22
C GLN A 49 -8.04 10.11 -1.15
N TRP A 50 -7.19 10.10 -2.16
CA TRP A 50 -7.58 10.42 -3.54
C TRP A 50 -8.62 9.45 -4.08
N GLY A 51 -8.50 8.16 -3.76
CA GLY A 51 -9.46 7.11 -4.12
C GLY A 51 -10.82 7.25 -3.42
N GLY A 52 -10.99 8.24 -2.52
CA GLY A 52 -12.26 8.52 -1.86
C GLY A 52 -12.59 7.60 -0.69
N MET A 53 -11.61 6.90 -0.14
CA MET A 53 -11.83 6.09 1.06
C MET A 53 -12.10 6.98 2.29
N PRO A 54 -12.81 6.46 3.32
CA PRO A 54 -13.11 7.21 4.54
C PRO A 54 -11.85 7.70 5.27
N TYR A 55 -12.02 8.79 6.02
CA TYR A 55 -10.94 9.40 6.79
C TYR A 55 -10.23 8.43 7.73
N GLU A 56 -10.98 7.57 8.39
CA GLU A 56 -10.49 6.59 9.35
C GLU A 56 -9.54 5.57 8.70
N VAL A 57 -9.68 5.32 7.41
CA VAL A 57 -8.82 4.39 6.67
C VAL A 57 -7.43 4.98 6.46
N TYR A 58 -7.34 6.25 6.07
CA TYR A 58 -6.07 6.88 5.71
C TYR A 58 -5.48 7.82 6.78
N ALA A 59 -6.17 8.00 7.89
CA ALA A 59 -5.74 8.89 8.98
C ALA A 59 -5.99 8.24 10.36
N GLY A 60 -5.53 7.03 10.56
CA GLY A 60 -5.69 6.28 11.81
C GLY A 60 -5.08 6.97 13.03
N LYS A 61 -4.08 7.82 12.82
CA LYS A 61 -3.51 8.73 13.83
C LYS A 61 -4.03 10.16 13.69
N LYS A 62 -5.21 10.32 13.10
CA LYS A 62 -5.91 11.61 12.92
C LYS A 62 -5.09 12.67 12.15
N GLY A 63 -4.13 12.23 11.34
CA GLY A 63 -3.23 13.12 10.61
C GLY A 63 -2.13 13.76 11.46
N GLU A 64 -2.01 13.40 12.74
CA GLU A 64 -0.97 13.92 13.62
C GLU A 64 0.40 13.29 13.35
N ASN A 65 0.42 12.10 12.75
CA ASN A 65 1.64 11.40 12.38
C ASN A 65 1.51 10.86 10.94
N ASP A 66 1.99 11.63 9.98
CA ASP A 66 1.92 11.33 8.56
C ASP A 66 2.60 10.01 8.20
N TYR A 67 3.76 9.75 8.78
CA TYR A 67 4.54 8.53 8.54
C TYR A 67 3.79 7.28 9.01
N THR A 68 3.28 7.30 10.24
CA THR A 68 2.52 6.16 10.78
C THR A 68 1.20 5.95 10.04
N ASP A 69 0.51 7.04 9.68
CA ASP A 69 -0.71 6.96 8.87
C ASP A 69 -0.41 6.32 7.50
N ASP A 70 0.71 6.69 6.86
CA ASP A 70 1.11 6.15 5.56
C ASP A 70 1.48 4.65 5.62
N ILE A 71 2.13 4.21 6.69
CA ILE A 71 2.45 2.79 6.89
C ILE A 71 1.17 1.96 7.07
N ASN A 72 0.28 2.41 7.94
CA ASN A 72 -0.90 1.65 8.33
C ASN A 72 -2.01 1.66 7.26
N VAL A 73 -2.05 2.67 6.41
CA VAL A 73 -3.13 2.81 5.43
C VAL A 73 -3.22 1.62 4.48
N ARG A 74 -2.14 0.96 4.17
CA ARG A 74 -2.11 -0.19 3.25
C ARG A 74 -2.97 -1.33 3.78
N SER A 75 -2.74 -1.75 5.02
CA SER A 75 -3.54 -2.79 5.67
C SER A 75 -4.97 -2.32 5.99
N ASN A 76 -5.14 -1.06 6.39
CA ASN A 76 -6.46 -0.50 6.65
C ASN A 76 -7.33 -0.46 5.38
N ALA A 77 -6.74 -0.08 4.24
CA ALA A 77 -7.44 -0.06 2.95
C ALA A 77 -7.87 -1.47 2.52
N LEU A 78 -7.00 -2.47 2.71
CA LEU A 78 -7.36 -3.88 2.45
C LEU A 78 -8.52 -4.33 3.33
N ASN A 79 -8.48 -4.07 4.64
CA ASN A 79 -9.55 -4.40 5.55
C ASN A 79 -10.86 -3.68 5.21
N TYR A 80 -10.78 -2.42 4.80
CA TYR A 80 -11.94 -1.65 4.36
C TYR A 80 -12.55 -2.20 3.07
N LEU A 81 -11.75 -2.64 2.13
CA LEU A 81 -12.25 -3.23 0.89
C LEU A 81 -12.81 -4.63 1.10
N SER A 82 -12.07 -5.52 1.73
CA SER A 82 -12.41 -6.94 1.80
C SER A 82 -13.28 -7.31 3.01
N GLY A 83 -13.11 -6.63 4.12
CA GLY A 83 -13.65 -6.99 5.42
C GLY A 83 -12.53 -7.20 6.43
N GLY A 84 -12.90 -7.38 7.70
CA GLY A 84 -11.98 -7.44 8.80
C GLY A 84 -10.98 -8.59 8.74
N SER A 85 -9.89 -8.39 9.44
CA SER A 85 -8.85 -9.39 9.67
C SER A 85 -8.82 -9.78 11.15
N VAL A 86 -7.91 -10.69 11.53
CA VAL A 86 -7.68 -11.06 12.93
C VAL A 86 -7.30 -9.83 13.77
N PHE A 87 -6.60 -8.87 13.21
CA PHE A 87 -6.24 -7.61 13.90
C PHE A 87 -7.37 -6.59 13.92
N ASN A 88 -8.29 -6.65 12.99
CA ASN A 88 -9.43 -5.74 12.91
C ASN A 88 -10.73 -6.52 12.62
N PRO A 89 -11.17 -7.38 13.54
CA PRO A 89 -12.30 -8.28 13.31
C PRO A 89 -13.65 -7.57 13.22
N LYS A 90 -13.72 -6.31 13.63
CA LYS A 90 -14.95 -5.51 13.61
C LYS A 90 -15.18 -4.78 12.30
N GLU A 91 -14.16 -4.67 11.46
CA GLU A 91 -14.29 -4.01 10.15
C GLU A 91 -15.15 -4.88 9.24
N LYS A 92 -16.27 -4.34 8.82
CA LYS A 92 -17.20 -5.05 7.92
C LYS A 92 -16.72 -5.05 6.48
N GLY A 93 -15.99 -4.00 6.10
CA GLY A 93 -15.55 -3.78 4.74
C GLY A 93 -16.68 -3.64 3.73
N LEU A 94 -16.28 -3.53 2.48
CA LEU A 94 -17.19 -3.46 1.33
C LEU A 94 -17.49 -4.83 0.70
N GLY A 95 -16.87 -5.90 1.21
CA GLY A 95 -17.02 -7.25 0.69
C GLY A 95 -16.37 -7.45 -0.69
N VAL A 96 -15.38 -6.63 -1.05
CA VAL A 96 -14.63 -6.82 -2.29
C VAL A 96 -13.82 -8.11 -2.19
N PRO A 97 -13.97 -9.07 -3.11
CA PRO A 97 -13.26 -10.33 -3.06
C PRO A 97 -11.80 -10.13 -3.47
N LEU A 98 -10.93 -9.94 -2.48
CA LEU A 98 -9.49 -9.84 -2.67
C LEU A 98 -8.85 -11.19 -2.40
N GLU A 99 -8.21 -11.77 -3.41
CA GLU A 99 -7.60 -13.11 -3.31
C GLU A 99 -6.14 -13.03 -2.86
N MET A 100 -5.44 -11.94 -3.17
CA MET A 100 -4.04 -11.74 -2.80
C MET A 100 -3.73 -10.26 -2.60
N ALA A 101 -2.71 -9.98 -1.81
CA ALA A 101 -2.15 -8.65 -1.60
C ALA A 101 -0.62 -8.73 -1.65
N VAL A 102 -0.01 -7.77 -2.35
CA VAL A 102 1.44 -7.64 -2.45
C VAL A 102 1.80 -6.20 -2.11
N ALA A 103 2.79 -6.03 -1.22
CA ALA A 103 3.39 -4.73 -0.92
C ALA A 103 4.81 -4.68 -1.50
N LEU A 104 5.12 -3.59 -2.20
CA LEU A 104 6.46 -3.33 -2.71
C LEU A 104 7.13 -2.26 -1.86
N HIS A 105 8.34 -2.55 -1.42
CA HIS A 105 9.20 -1.65 -0.65
C HIS A 105 10.56 -1.54 -1.34
N SER A 106 11.21 -0.40 -1.22
CA SER A 106 12.54 -0.14 -1.80
C SER A 106 13.61 0.20 -0.77
N ASP A 107 13.27 0.12 0.51
CA ASP A 107 14.08 0.64 1.62
C ASP A 107 14.46 -0.43 2.67
N ALA A 108 14.22 -1.71 2.38
CA ALA A 108 14.39 -2.80 3.34
C ALA A 108 15.86 -3.13 3.67
N GLY A 109 16.82 -2.53 2.99
CA GLY A 109 18.23 -2.74 3.29
C GLY A 109 19.17 -1.93 2.40
N HIS A 110 20.42 -1.81 2.87
CA HIS A 110 21.50 -1.18 2.12
C HIS A 110 22.81 -1.90 2.39
N SER A 111 23.65 -1.99 1.38
CA SER A 111 25.04 -2.44 1.55
C SER A 111 25.91 -1.28 2.03
N ARG A 112 26.89 -1.57 2.88
CA ARG A 112 27.93 -0.61 3.26
C ARG A 112 29.01 -0.47 2.19
N THR A 113 29.03 -1.37 1.22
CA THR A 113 30.06 -1.51 0.19
C THR A 113 29.54 -1.25 -1.22
N ASP A 114 28.34 -0.68 -1.36
CA ASP A 114 27.63 -0.48 -2.64
C ASP A 114 27.42 -1.78 -3.45
N GLU A 115 27.44 -2.93 -2.77
CA GLU A 115 27.16 -4.21 -3.39
C GLU A 115 25.64 -4.38 -3.65
N ILE A 116 25.31 -5.15 -4.67
CA ILE A 116 23.93 -5.54 -4.97
C ILE A 116 23.44 -6.46 -3.86
N ILE A 117 22.38 -6.05 -3.16
CA ILE A 117 21.74 -6.83 -2.10
C ILE A 117 20.73 -7.81 -2.69
N GLY A 118 19.97 -7.37 -3.69
CA GLY A 118 18.90 -8.16 -4.29
C GLY A 118 17.51 -7.83 -3.75
N SER A 119 16.56 -8.73 -3.94
CA SER A 119 15.19 -8.62 -3.45
C SER A 119 14.96 -9.52 -2.25
N LEU A 120 14.16 -9.03 -1.30
CA LEU A 120 13.71 -9.77 -0.13
C LEU A 120 12.19 -9.98 -0.22
N GLY A 121 11.75 -11.22 -0.14
CA GLY A 121 10.34 -11.58 0.02
C GLY A 121 10.04 -11.93 1.47
N ILE A 122 9.01 -11.32 2.02
CA ILE A 122 8.55 -11.59 3.38
C ILE A 122 7.13 -12.17 3.32
N TYR A 123 6.91 -13.24 4.04
CA TYR A 123 5.61 -13.89 4.20
C TYR A 123 5.48 -14.41 5.63
N THR A 124 4.29 -14.80 6.04
CA THR A 124 4.08 -15.48 7.34
C THR A 124 3.30 -16.77 7.17
N THR A 125 3.74 -17.82 7.85
CA THR A 125 3.09 -19.13 7.85
C THR A 125 2.41 -19.48 9.16
N ASP A 126 2.80 -18.88 10.27
CA ASP A 126 2.40 -19.32 11.62
C ASP A 126 1.22 -18.50 12.17
N PHE A 127 1.07 -17.28 11.69
CA PHE A 127 0.01 -16.39 12.13
C PHE A 127 -1.38 -17.01 11.92
N ASN A 128 -2.29 -16.79 12.86
CA ASN A 128 -3.66 -17.31 12.84
C ASN A 128 -3.70 -18.86 12.69
N ASN A 129 -2.90 -19.58 13.47
CA ASN A 129 -2.77 -21.04 13.40
C ASN A 129 -2.42 -21.56 12.00
N GLY A 130 -1.61 -20.82 11.27
CA GLY A 130 -1.17 -21.20 9.93
C GLY A 130 -2.24 -21.09 8.84
N GLN A 131 -3.32 -20.38 9.09
CA GLN A 131 -4.44 -20.26 8.14
C GLN A 131 -4.77 -18.81 7.79
N LEU A 132 -5.23 -18.60 6.56
CA LEU A 132 -5.93 -17.40 6.15
C LEU A 132 -7.36 -17.42 6.71
N ASN A 133 -8.05 -16.27 6.68
CA ASN A 133 -9.44 -16.18 7.14
C ASN A 133 -10.40 -17.12 6.37
N THR A 134 -10.04 -17.53 5.18
CA THR A 134 -10.76 -18.49 4.34
C THR A 134 -10.54 -19.94 4.72
N GLY A 135 -9.65 -20.22 5.68
CA GLY A 135 -9.24 -21.58 6.06
C GLY A 135 -8.12 -22.18 5.19
N ILE A 136 -7.68 -21.47 4.15
CA ILE A 136 -6.54 -21.89 3.32
C ILE A 136 -5.26 -21.79 4.14
N VAL A 137 -4.39 -22.78 4.05
CA VAL A 137 -3.08 -22.79 4.72
C VAL A 137 -2.19 -21.66 4.18
N ARG A 138 -1.43 -21.01 5.07
CA ARG A 138 -0.58 -19.86 4.71
C ARG A 138 0.62 -20.20 3.84
N TYR A 139 0.88 -21.48 3.58
CA TYR A 139 1.86 -21.86 2.57
C TYR A 139 1.57 -21.28 1.18
N ALA A 140 0.32 -20.96 0.88
CA ALA A 140 -0.02 -20.20 -0.33
C ALA A 140 0.69 -18.85 -0.41
N SER A 141 0.87 -18.15 0.72
CA SER A 141 1.63 -16.89 0.78
C SER A 141 3.12 -17.08 0.50
N ARG A 142 3.71 -18.18 1.01
CA ARG A 142 5.08 -18.57 0.70
C ARG A 142 5.25 -18.84 -0.79
N ASP A 143 4.37 -19.64 -1.35
CA ASP A 143 4.45 -20.03 -2.76
C ASP A 143 4.26 -18.82 -3.69
N LEU A 144 3.36 -17.89 -3.34
CA LEU A 144 3.21 -16.62 -4.05
C LEU A 144 4.50 -15.79 -4.00
N SER A 145 5.10 -15.63 -2.82
CA SER A 145 6.35 -14.89 -2.64
C SER A 145 7.49 -15.51 -3.44
N ASP A 146 7.63 -16.83 -3.44
CA ASP A 146 8.66 -17.57 -4.18
C ASP A 146 8.52 -17.38 -5.70
N ILE A 147 7.31 -17.50 -6.22
CA ILE A 147 7.01 -17.29 -7.64
C ILE A 147 7.36 -15.87 -8.05
N LEU A 148 6.90 -14.87 -7.28
CA LEU A 148 7.16 -13.45 -7.58
C LEU A 148 8.64 -13.13 -7.54
N LEU A 149 9.36 -13.58 -6.50
CA LEU A 149 10.80 -13.34 -6.38
C LEU A 149 11.59 -14.00 -7.50
N THR A 150 11.25 -15.24 -7.85
CA THR A 150 11.90 -15.95 -8.96
C THR A 150 11.73 -15.19 -10.27
N GLN A 151 10.53 -14.70 -10.54
CA GLN A 151 10.27 -13.91 -11.75
C GLN A 151 11.03 -12.58 -11.73
N ILE A 152 10.96 -11.83 -10.63
CA ILE A 152 11.70 -10.56 -10.46
C ILE A 152 13.21 -10.77 -10.68
N GLN A 153 13.77 -11.83 -10.09
CA GLN A 153 15.19 -12.15 -10.26
C GLN A 153 15.54 -12.40 -11.72
N ASN A 154 14.75 -13.18 -12.41
CA ASN A 154 14.96 -13.52 -13.82
C ASN A 154 14.86 -12.27 -14.70
N ASP A 155 13.85 -11.45 -14.49
CA ASP A 155 13.60 -10.24 -15.28
C ASP A 155 14.70 -9.20 -15.08
N ILE A 156 15.14 -8.97 -13.83
CA ILE A 156 16.23 -8.02 -13.54
C ILE A 156 17.54 -8.52 -14.13
N ARG A 157 17.86 -9.80 -14.00
CA ARG A 157 19.07 -10.38 -14.60
C ARG A 157 19.07 -10.24 -16.11
N ALA A 158 17.93 -10.50 -16.75
CA ALA A 158 17.79 -10.39 -18.19
C ALA A 158 17.86 -8.94 -18.68
N ALA A 159 17.22 -8.01 -17.97
CA ALA A 159 17.13 -6.60 -18.37
C ALA A 159 18.46 -5.84 -18.17
N TYR A 160 19.18 -6.14 -17.10
CA TYR A 160 20.32 -5.34 -16.67
C TYR A 160 21.66 -6.09 -16.70
N ASN A 161 21.66 -7.39 -16.98
CA ASN A 161 22.85 -8.25 -16.99
C ASN A 161 23.67 -8.15 -15.68
N ILE A 162 22.99 -8.16 -14.55
CA ILE A 162 23.59 -8.07 -13.21
C ILE A 162 23.28 -9.33 -12.40
N PRO A 163 24.13 -9.72 -11.43
CA PRO A 163 23.94 -10.92 -10.60
C PRO A 163 22.91 -10.67 -9.48
N TRP A 164 21.67 -10.35 -9.85
CA TRP A 164 20.61 -10.10 -8.89
C TRP A 164 20.27 -11.35 -8.09
N THR A 165 20.10 -11.21 -6.78
CA THR A 165 19.77 -12.30 -5.87
C THR A 165 18.42 -12.07 -5.23
N CYS A 166 17.81 -13.13 -4.71
CA CYS A 166 16.58 -13.07 -3.94
C CYS A 166 16.72 -13.90 -2.67
N LEU A 167 16.14 -13.38 -1.59
CA LEU A 167 16.03 -14.05 -0.31
C LEU A 167 14.56 -14.15 0.07
N LEU A 168 14.17 -15.27 0.65
CA LEU A 168 12.81 -15.54 1.08
C LEU A 168 12.81 -15.82 2.58
N TYR A 169 12.09 -14.99 3.35
CA TYR A 169 12.02 -15.10 4.80
C TYR A 169 10.58 -15.17 5.32
N THR A 170 10.41 -15.82 6.46
CA THR A 170 9.21 -15.66 7.27
C THR A 170 9.27 -14.36 8.07
N SER A 171 8.12 -13.80 8.44
CA SER A 171 8.07 -12.56 9.23
C SER A 171 8.78 -12.67 10.59
N ASP A 172 8.80 -13.85 11.15
CA ASP A 172 9.47 -14.14 12.45
C ASP A 172 11.00 -14.06 12.36
N ALA A 173 11.56 -14.21 11.16
CA ALA A 173 13.01 -14.09 10.93
C ALA A 173 13.47 -12.65 10.60
N ALA A 174 12.53 -11.73 10.43
CA ALA A 174 12.81 -10.34 10.09
C ALA A 174 12.88 -9.41 11.34
N ASP A 175 12.49 -9.94 12.51
CA ASP A 175 12.46 -9.21 13.79
C ASP A 175 13.74 -9.45 14.64
N ASP A 176 14.69 -10.26 14.20
CA ASP A 176 16.01 -10.49 14.78
C ASP A 176 17.09 -9.67 14.01
#